data_6bab82b34cee04c62f8f7f6bf3a0dbbb
#
_entry.id   6bab82b34cee04c62f8f7f6bf3a0dbbb
#
_cell.length_a   1.000
_cell.length_b   1.000
_cell.length_c   1.000
_cell.angle_alpha   90.00
_cell.angle_beta   90.00
_cell.angle_gamma   90.00
#
_symmetry.space_group_name_H-M   'P 1'
#
loop_
_entity.id
_entity.type
_entity.pdbx_description
1 polymer ?
#
loop_
_entity_poly.entity_id
_entity_poly.type
_entity_poly.pdbx_seq_one_letter_code
_entity_poly.pdbx_strand_id
1 'polypeptide(L)'
;MSWTGPGPIAGLSFRTAVAADLPRVVALIADDAIARARTGEVGPEHEAAFAAIDADANNELVVVELDGEVVGTMQLTVIPGISRRGASRLLVEAVRVDRGLRGQGVGRAMMTWAHAWGVARGCTLAQLTSDKQRADAHRFYRSLGYEQSHEGFKLPLLRA
;
A
#
# COMPACT_ATOMS: atom_id res chain seq x y z
N MET A 1 11.26 3.09 -12.61
CA MET A 1 12.40 3.45 -11.74
C MET A 1 12.05 3.04 -10.33
N SER A 2 12.67 2.02 -9.83
CA SER A 2 12.51 1.65 -8.42
C SER A 2 13.33 2.63 -7.56
N TRP A 3 12.66 3.32 -6.67
CA TRP A 3 13.31 4.15 -5.66
C TRP A 3 13.83 3.22 -4.56
N THR A 4 15.14 3.14 -4.38
CA THR A 4 15.80 2.41 -3.31
C THR A 4 16.50 3.40 -2.36
N GLY A 5 15.75 4.35 -1.80
CA GLY A 5 16.30 5.27 -0.81
C GLY A 5 16.29 4.65 0.59
N PRO A 6 17.25 4.97 1.45
CA PRO A 6 17.19 4.58 2.85
C PRO A 6 16.01 5.26 3.53
N GLY A 7 15.22 4.49 4.28
CA GLY A 7 14.17 5.03 5.14
C GLY A 7 14.75 5.77 6.36
N PRO A 8 13.90 6.49 7.11
CA PRO A 8 14.34 7.22 8.32
C PRO A 8 14.75 6.30 9.48
N ILE A 9 14.51 5.00 9.37
CA ILE A 9 14.90 3.99 10.35
C ILE A 9 16.14 3.27 9.80
N ALA A 10 17.18 3.14 10.61
CA ALA A 10 18.40 2.43 10.20
C ALA A 10 18.07 1.01 9.72
N GLY A 11 18.64 0.61 8.58
CA GLY A 11 18.40 -0.69 7.94
C GLY A 11 17.06 -0.80 7.18
N LEU A 12 16.19 0.21 7.22
CA LEU A 12 14.94 0.21 6.48
C LEU A 12 15.16 0.63 5.02
N SER A 13 14.66 -0.17 4.08
CA SER A 13 14.70 0.13 2.65
C SER A 13 13.38 -0.19 1.97
N PHE A 14 13.18 0.39 0.79
CA PHE A 14 11.97 0.25 -0.01
C PHE A 14 12.36 -0.18 -1.42
N ARG A 15 11.67 -1.14 -1.97
CA ARG A 15 11.86 -1.56 -3.36
C ARG A 15 10.57 -2.07 -3.99
N THR A 16 10.55 -2.12 -5.31
CA THR A 16 9.51 -2.83 -6.05
C THR A 16 9.54 -4.32 -5.67
N ALA A 17 8.36 -4.89 -5.47
CA ALA A 17 8.23 -6.33 -5.23
C ALA A 17 8.62 -7.13 -6.47
N VAL A 18 9.16 -8.31 -6.24
CA VAL A 18 9.38 -9.33 -7.27
C VAL A 18 8.50 -10.56 -7.00
N ALA A 19 8.32 -11.44 -7.97
CA ALA A 19 7.44 -12.60 -7.83
C ALA A 19 7.75 -13.46 -6.59
N ALA A 20 9.04 -13.56 -6.23
CA ALA A 20 9.46 -14.30 -5.03
C ALA A 20 8.97 -13.71 -3.70
N ASP A 21 8.55 -12.43 -3.68
CA ASP A 21 8.00 -11.79 -2.49
C ASP A 21 6.53 -12.15 -2.22
N LEU A 22 5.81 -12.68 -3.22
CA LEU A 22 4.36 -12.90 -3.13
C LEU A 22 3.92 -13.69 -1.89
N PRO A 23 4.56 -14.80 -1.50
CA PRO A 23 4.15 -15.53 -0.30
C PRO A 23 4.20 -14.64 0.96
N ARG A 24 5.24 -13.83 1.09
CA ARG A 24 5.39 -12.92 2.23
C ARG A 24 4.41 -11.74 2.17
N VAL A 25 4.19 -11.17 0.99
CA VAL A 25 3.22 -10.09 0.77
C VAL A 25 1.81 -10.56 1.12
N VAL A 26 1.40 -11.73 0.63
CA VAL A 26 0.08 -12.32 0.94
C VAL A 26 -0.06 -12.58 2.43
N ALA A 27 0.97 -13.10 3.09
CA ALA A 27 0.97 -13.33 4.54
C ALA A 27 0.81 -12.02 5.34
N LEU A 28 1.48 -10.93 4.92
CA LEU A 28 1.34 -9.62 5.54
C LEU A 28 -0.08 -9.05 5.37
N ILE A 29 -0.67 -9.19 4.18
CA ILE A 29 -2.03 -8.71 3.89
C ILE A 29 -3.06 -9.51 4.70
N ALA A 30 -2.88 -10.81 4.83
CA ALA A 30 -3.79 -11.74 5.51
C ALA A 30 -3.60 -11.79 7.04
N ASP A 31 -2.88 -10.85 7.63
CA ASP A 31 -2.47 -10.89 9.04
C ASP A 31 -3.63 -10.79 10.06
N ASP A 32 -4.79 -10.26 9.68
CA ASP A 32 -5.99 -10.26 10.52
C ASP A 32 -7.12 -11.14 9.96
N ALA A 33 -8.09 -11.51 10.80
CA ALA A 33 -9.16 -12.42 10.42
C ALA A 33 -10.03 -11.88 9.26
N ILE A 34 -10.29 -10.58 9.23
CA ILE A 34 -11.06 -9.94 8.16
C ILE A 34 -10.30 -9.99 6.84
N ALA A 35 -9.03 -9.60 6.87
CA ALA A 35 -8.18 -9.61 5.69
C ALA A 35 -7.91 -11.03 5.20
N ARG A 36 -7.71 -11.99 6.10
CA ARG A 36 -7.49 -13.40 5.76
C ARG A 36 -8.67 -14.01 5.02
N ALA A 37 -9.90 -13.72 5.47
CA ALA A 37 -11.11 -14.20 4.80
C ALA A 37 -11.25 -13.64 3.37
N ARG A 38 -10.72 -12.45 3.09
CA ARG A 38 -10.77 -11.81 1.77
C ARG A 38 -9.60 -12.18 0.86
N THR A 39 -8.42 -12.41 1.44
CA THR A 39 -7.16 -12.60 0.69
C THR A 39 -6.92 -14.06 0.36
N GLY A 40 -7.26 -14.98 1.25
CA GLY A 40 -6.95 -16.40 1.12
C GLY A 40 -5.45 -16.71 1.26
N GLU A 41 -5.06 -17.88 0.80
CA GLU A 41 -3.66 -18.30 0.69
C GLU A 41 -3.10 -17.89 -0.68
N VAL A 42 -1.76 -17.82 -0.79
CA VAL A 42 -1.11 -17.49 -2.07
C VAL A 42 -1.46 -18.54 -3.13
N GLY A 43 -1.88 -18.08 -4.30
CA GLY A 43 -2.32 -18.94 -5.40
C GLY A 43 -2.21 -18.26 -6.76
N PRO A 44 -2.64 -18.96 -7.85
CA PRO A 44 -2.54 -18.45 -9.23
C PRO A 44 -3.21 -17.09 -9.44
N GLU A 45 -4.27 -16.79 -8.71
CA GLU A 45 -4.94 -15.48 -8.75
C GLU A 45 -4.06 -14.34 -8.25
N HIS A 46 -3.20 -14.59 -7.26
CA HIS A 46 -2.23 -13.61 -6.76
C HIS A 46 -1.09 -13.42 -7.77
N GLU A 47 -0.64 -14.49 -8.41
CA GLU A 47 0.39 -14.42 -9.47
C GLU A 47 -0.12 -13.62 -10.67
N ALA A 48 -1.35 -13.86 -11.09
CA ALA A 48 -1.98 -13.10 -12.19
C ALA A 48 -2.17 -11.61 -11.83
N ALA A 49 -2.60 -11.32 -10.60
CA ALA A 49 -2.72 -9.94 -10.10
C ALA A 49 -1.36 -9.25 -10.04
N PHE A 50 -0.33 -9.94 -9.55
CA PHE A 50 1.04 -9.40 -9.53
C PHE A 50 1.53 -9.07 -10.94
N ALA A 51 1.35 -9.99 -11.91
CA ALA A 51 1.76 -9.74 -13.29
C ALA A 51 1.03 -8.55 -13.89
N ALA A 52 -0.25 -8.35 -13.58
CA ALA A 52 -1.02 -7.20 -14.05
C ALA A 52 -0.52 -5.88 -13.42
N ILE A 53 -0.16 -5.87 -12.14
CA ILE A 53 0.42 -4.71 -11.46
C ILE A 53 1.79 -4.38 -12.06
N ASP A 54 2.64 -5.38 -12.23
CA ASP A 54 4.01 -5.21 -12.76
C ASP A 54 4.04 -4.69 -14.20
N ALA A 55 3.03 -5.05 -14.99
CA ALA A 55 2.88 -4.58 -16.38
C ALA A 55 2.29 -3.16 -16.50
N ASP A 56 1.71 -2.59 -15.43
CA ASP A 56 1.06 -1.28 -15.46
C ASP A 56 1.99 -0.20 -14.90
N ALA A 57 2.46 0.70 -15.75
CA ALA A 57 3.35 1.80 -15.36
C ALA A 57 2.75 2.75 -14.30
N ASN A 58 1.44 2.75 -14.09
CA ASN A 58 0.76 3.52 -13.05
C ASN A 58 0.66 2.80 -11.71
N ASN A 59 1.04 1.53 -11.65
CA ASN A 59 0.98 0.71 -10.45
C ASN A 59 2.37 0.31 -9.96
N GLU A 60 2.52 0.19 -8.66
CA GLU A 60 3.70 -0.40 -8.04
C GLU A 60 3.33 -1.16 -6.77
N LEU A 61 3.68 -2.44 -6.70
CA LEU A 61 3.67 -3.19 -5.47
C LEU A 61 5.03 -3.01 -4.79
N VAL A 62 5.02 -2.41 -3.61
CA VAL A 62 6.22 -2.08 -2.84
C VAL A 62 6.39 -3.05 -1.69
N VAL A 63 7.59 -3.53 -1.49
CA VAL A 63 8.01 -4.22 -0.26
C VAL A 63 8.97 -3.34 0.53
N VAL A 64 8.89 -3.48 1.84
CA VAL A 64 9.70 -2.76 2.80
C VAL A 64 10.57 -3.78 3.52
N GLU A 65 11.87 -3.56 3.50
CA GLU A 65 12.85 -4.44 4.13
C GLU A 65 13.47 -3.77 5.35
N LEU A 66 13.70 -4.54 6.38
CA LEU A 66 14.54 -4.18 7.53
C LEU A 66 15.64 -5.23 7.62
N ASP A 67 16.90 -4.79 7.47
CA ASP A 67 18.07 -5.66 7.48
C ASP A 67 17.97 -6.86 6.51
N GLY A 68 17.33 -6.64 5.35
CA GLY A 68 17.18 -7.66 4.30
C GLY A 68 15.92 -8.54 4.42
N GLU A 69 15.14 -8.39 5.50
CA GLU A 69 13.89 -9.13 5.69
C GLU A 69 12.67 -8.28 5.30
N VAL A 70 11.73 -8.84 4.53
CA VAL A 70 10.51 -8.15 4.15
C VAL A 70 9.58 -8.03 5.37
N VAL A 71 9.38 -6.79 5.81
CA VAL A 71 8.62 -6.45 7.03
C VAL A 71 7.37 -5.61 6.77
N GLY A 72 7.16 -5.18 5.52
CA GLY A 72 5.99 -4.40 5.14
C GLY A 72 5.72 -4.45 3.66
N THR A 73 4.51 -4.04 3.28
CA THR A 73 4.08 -3.94 1.88
C THR A 73 3.01 -2.88 1.72
N MET A 74 2.90 -2.33 0.52
CA MET A 74 1.83 -1.44 0.08
C MET A 74 1.72 -1.47 -1.44
N GLN A 75 0.53 -1.21 -1.96
CA GLN A 75 0.32 -0.98 -3.38
C GLN A 75 0.05 0.51 -3.63
N LEU A 76 0.70 1.06 -4.63
CA LEU A 76 0.59 2.45 -5.04
C LEU A 76 0.07 2.53 -6.46
N THR A 77 -0.89 3.43 -6.70
CA THR A 77 -1.46 3.65 -8.03
C THR A 77 -1.56 5.13 -8.33
N VAL A 78 -1.05 5.54 -9.48
CA VAL A 78 -1.30 6.87 -10.04
C VAL A 78 -2.61 6.83 -10.81
N ILE A 79 -3.58 7.62 -10.42
CA ILE A 79 -4.87 7.73 -11.10
C ILE A 79 -4.95 9.09 -11.79
N PRO A 80 -4.81 9.15 -13.12
CA PRO A 80 -5.08 10.36 -13.88
C PRO A 80 -6.54 10.78 -13.73
N GLY A 81 -6.81 12.06 -13.73
CA GLY A 81 -8.17 12.58 -13.58
C GLY A 81 -8.41 13.85 -14.38
N ILE A 82 -9.65 14.06 -14.82
CA ILE A 82 -10.07 15.31 -15.47
C ILE A 82 -10.48 16.35 -14.44
N SER A 83 -11.05 15.94 -13.32
CA SER A 83 -11.41 16.83 -12.22
C SER A 83 -10.18 17.52 -11.62
N ARG A 84 -10.41 18.54 -10.80
CA ARG A 84 -9.32 19.29 -10.15
C ARG A 84 -8.26 19.80 -11.15
N ARG A 85 -8.72 20.27 -12.32
CA ARG A 85 -7.89 20.82 -13.40
C ARG A 85 -6.88 19.80 -13.97
N GLY A 86 -7.31 18.55 -14.11
CA GLY A 86 -6.46 17.47 -14.65
C GLY A 86 -5.46 16.90 -13.66
N ALA A 87 -5.69 17.08 -12.37
CA ALA A 87 -4.78 16.57 -11.35
C ALA A 87 -4.80 15.03 -11.26
N SER A 88 -3.61 14.45 -11.25
CA SER A 88 -3.44 13.05 -10.89
C SER A 88 -3.43 12.88 -9.36
N ARG A 89 -3.94 11.74 -8.90
CA ARG A 89 -3.93 11.39 -7.48
C ARG A 89 -3.21 10.07 -7.22
N LEU A 90 -2.56 9.99 -6.09
CA LEU A 90 -1.98 8.78 -5.56
C LEU A 90 -3.04 8.02 -4.77
N LEU A 91 -3.33 6.78 -5.16
CA LEU A 91 -4.09 5.84 -4.34
C LEU A 91 -3.11 4.93 -3.59
N VAL A 92 -3.26 4.83 -2.28
CA VAL A 92 -2.47 3.96 -1.41
C VAL A 92 -3.36 2.85 -0.89
N GLU A 93 -2.99 1.60 -1.13
CA GLU A 93 -3.77 0.43 -0.76
C GLU A 93 -2.91 -0.64 -0.07
N ALA A 94 -3.57 -1.54 0.64
CA ALA A 94 -2.96 -2.72 1.25
C ALA A 94 -1.71 -2.42 2.10
N VAL A 95 -1.69 -1.28 2.79
CA VAL A 95 -0.59 -0.92 3.71
C VAL A 95 -0.54 -1.91 4.86
N ARG A 96 0.57 -2.62 4.98
CA ARG A 96 0.80 -3.59 6.06
C ARG A 96 2.21 -3.48 6.60
N VAL A 97 2.31 -3.60 7.91
CA VAL A 97 3.57 -3.70 8.65
C VAL A 97 3.52 -4.98 9.47
N ASP A 98 4.62 -5.73 9.50
CA ASP A 98 4.76 -6.90 10.36
C ASP A 98 4.32 -6.57 11.79
N ARG A 99 3.56 -7.48 12.40
CA ARG A 99 2.95 -7.28 13.72
C ARG A 99 3.98 -6.92 14.79
N GLY A 100 5.15 -7.55 14.75
CA GLY A 100 6.25 -7.33 15.71
C GLY A 100 6.90 -5.94 15.60
N LEU A 101 6.66 -5.21 14.51
CA LEU A 101 7.27 -3.89 14.24
C LEU A 101 6.25 -2.74 14.28
N ARG A 102 5.00 -3.01 14.62
CA ARG A 102 3.97 -1.97 14.75
C ARG A 102 4.30 -1.03 15.90
N GLY A 103 3.94 0.23 15.75
CA GLY A 103 4.21 1.27 16.76
C GLY A 103 5.67 1.76 16.81
N GLN A 104 6.53 1.28 15.93
CA GLN A 104 7.95 1.65 15.86
C GLN A 104 8.29 2.64 14.73
N GLY A 105 7.29 3.24 14.10
CA GLY A 105 7.48 4.26 13.08
C GLY A 105 7.59 3.73 11.64
N VAL A 106 7.60 2.41 11.42
CA VAL A 106 7.71 1.82 10.07
C VAL A 106 6.57 2.28 9.18
N GLY A 107 5.32 2.25 9.64
CA GLY A 107 4.17 2.72 8.87
C GLY A 107 4.27 4.19 8.48
N ARG A 108 4.76 5.05 9.36
CA ARG A 108 5.00 6.48 9.06
C ARG A 108 6.07 6.63 7.98
N ALA A 109 7.16 5.88 8.05
CA ALA A 109 8.20 5.87 7.03
C ALA A 109 7.65 5.41 5.68
N MET A 110 6.82 4.38 5.65
CA MET A 110 6.14 3.88 4.46
C MET A 110 5.29 4.98 3.80
N MET A 111 4.45 5.64 4.58
CA MET A 111 3.57 6.70 4.05
C MET A 111 4.37 7.90 3.56
N THR A 112 5.43 8.31 4.27
CA THR A 112 6.33 9.38 3.83
C THR A 112 6.96 9.04 2.48
N TRP A 113 7.45 7.81 2.33
CA TRP A 113 8.02 7.33 1.07
C TRP A 113 6.96 7.30 -0.05
N ALA A 114 5.76 6.79 0.23
CA ALA A 114 4.66 6.74 -0.74
C ALA A 114 4.26 8.14 -1.23
N HIS A 115 4.21 9.12 -0.35
CA HIS A 115 3.91 10.51 -0.73
C HIS A 115 5.00 11.08 -1.66
N ALA A 116 6.27 10.86 -1.34
CA ALA A 116 7.39 11.29 -2.20
C ALA A 116 7.34 10.59 -3.57
N TRP A 117 7.02 9.29 -3.60
CA TRP A 117 6.81 8.52 -4.81
C TRP A 117 5.69 9.10 -5.69
N GLY A 118 4.56 9.47 -5.09
CA GLY A 118 3.43 10.11 -5.78
C GLY A 118 3.77 11.48 -6.33
N VAL A 119 4.43 12.32 -5.53
CA VAL A 119 4.88 13.66 -5.95
C VAL A 119 5.85 13.56 -7.14
N ALA A 120 6.80 12.62 -7.11
CA ALA A 120 7.73 12.39 -8.21
C ALA A 120 7.04 11.96 -9.52
N ARG A 121 5.79 11.46 -9.43
CA ARG A 121 4.94 11.07 -10.58
C ARG A 121 3.85 12.09 -10.90
N GLY A 122 3.95 13.29 -10.36
CA GLY A 122 3.03 14.40 -10.64
C GLY A 122 1.69 14.33 -9.90
N CYS A 123 1.55 13.47 -8.90
CA CYS A 123 0.35 13.46 -8.08
C CYS A 123 0.29 14.69 -7.17
N THR A 124 -0.87 15.31 -7.07
CA THR A 124 -1.12 16.47 -6.23
C THR A 124 -2.02 16.19 -5.03
N LEU A 125 -2.57 14.98 -4.97
CA LEU A 125 -3.43 14.51 -3.91
C LEU A 125 -3.11 13.04 -3.63
N ALA A 126 -3.06 12.67 -2.36
CA ALA A 126 -3.06 11.27 -1.93
C ALA A 126 -4.43 10.92 -1.33
N GLN A 127 -4.92 9.74 -1.64
CA GLN A 127 -6.16 9.20 -1.08
C GLN A 127 -5.99 7.75 -0.69
N LEU A 128 -6.80 7.32 0.26
CA LEU A 128 -6.92 5.92 0.68
C LEU A 128 -8.30 5.65 1.26
N THR A 129 -8.64 4.38 1.36
CA THR A 129 -9.79 3.93 2.15
C THR A 129 -9.32 3.00 3.25
N SER A 130 -10.03 3.01 4.37
CA SER A 130 -9.79 2.11 5.49
C SER A 130 -11.12 1.58 5.98
N ASP A 131 -11.17 0.30 6.36
CA ASP A 131 -12.37 -0.32 6.90
C ASP A 131 -12.83 0.45 8.15
N LYS A 132 -14.15 0.67 8.25
CA LYS A 132 -14.76 1.41 9.38
C LYS A 132 -14.41 0.83 10.75
N GLN A 133 -14.13 -0.47 10.83
CA GLN A 133 -13.79 -1.18 12.06
C GLN A 133 -12.34 -0.96 12.50
N ARG A 134 -11.49 -0.34 11.66
CA ARG A 134 -10.06 -0.13 11.93
C ARG A 134 -9.81 1.24 12.56
N ALA A 135 -10.29 1.43 13.79
CA ALA A 135 -10.16 2.71 14.51
C ALA A 135 -8.69 3.16 14.69
N ASP A 136 -7.76 2.22 14.91
CA ASP A 136 -6.33 2.50 15.04
C ASP A 136 -5.74 3.02 13.74
N ALA A 137 -6.12 2.43 12.59
CA ALA A 137 -5.71 2.91 11.28
C ALA A 137 -6.24 4.32 11.01
N HIS A 138 -7.50 4.61 11.38
CA HIS A 138 -8.07 5.95 11.23
C HIS A 138 -7.28 7.00 12.03
N ARG A 139 -6.92 6.70 13.28
CA ARG A 139 -6.09 7.58 14.10
C ARG A 139 -4.71 7.79 13.47
N PHE A 140 -4.10 6.72 12.96
CA PHE A 140 -2.82 6.77 12.27
C PHE A 140 -2.86 7.70 11.06
N TYR A 141 -3.83 7.54 10.14
CA TYR A 141 -3.92 8.37 8.94
C TYR A 141 -4.21 9.84 9.27
N ARG A 142 -5.08 10.12 10.25
CA ARG A 142 -5.29 11.49 10.74
C ARG A 142 -4.00 12.11 11.29
N SER A 143 -3.17 11.33 11.97
CA SER A 143 -1.87 11.81 12.49
C SER A 143 -0.86 12.15 11.39
N LEU A 144 -1.11 11.70 10.16
CA LEU A 144 -0.33 12.02 8.95
C LEU A 144 -0.91 13.21 8.16
N GLY A 145 -2.01 13.79 8.62
CA GLY A 145 -2.68 14.91 7.97
C GLY A 145 -3.79 14.52 6.98
N TYR A 146 -4.17 13.24 6.90
CA TYR A 146 -5.33 12.84 6.10
C TYR A 146 -6.63 13.32 6.75
N GLU A 147 -7.50 13.90 5.92
CA GLU A 147 -8.86 14.29 6.31
C GLU A 147 -9.85 13.21 5.87
N GLN A 148 -10.75 12.82 6.77
CA GLN A 148 -11.83 11.89 6.46
C GLN A 148 -13.01 12.66 5.86
N SER A 149 -12.84 13.11 4.63
CA SER A 149 -13.75 14.04 3.93
C SER A 149 -14.76 13.34 3.03
N HIS A 150 -14.64 12.03 2.81
CA HIS A 150 -15.46 11.27 1.87
C HIS A 150 -15.92 9.96 2.50
N GLU A 151 -17.09 9.47 2.05
CA GLU A 151 -17.61 8.15 2.38
C GLU A 151 -17.30 7.17 1.24
N GLY A 152 -16.86 5.97 1.58
CA GLY A 152 -16.57 4.91 0.60
C GLY A 152 -17.77 3.99 0.39
N PHE A 153 -18.09 3.68 -0.88
CA PHE A 153 -19.11 2.73 -1.27
C PHE A 153 -18.50 1.60 -2.09
N LYS A 154 -18.85 0.35 -1.81
CA LYS A 154 -18.40 -0.82 -2.55
C LYS A 154 -19.58 -1.66 -2.99
N LEU A 155 -19.56 -2.07 -4.26
CA LEU A 155 -20.52 -3.00 -4.84
C LEU A 155 -19.78 -4.21 -5.44
N PRO A 156 -20.01 -5.43 -4.95
CA PRO A 156 -19.51 -6.62 -5.64
C PRO A 156 -20.12 -6.73 -7.04
N LEU A 157 -19.29 -6.80 -8.08
CA LEU A 157 -19.75 -6.92 -9.46
C LEU A 157 -20.05 -8.35 -9.87
N LEU A 158 -19.32 -9.31 -9.27
CA LEU A 158 -19.57 -10.74 -9.44
C LEU A 158 -20.02 -11.29 -8.08
N ARG A 159 -21.17 -11.98 -8.09
CA ARG A 159 -21.60 -12.78 -6.93
C ARG A 159 -20.86 -14.11 -7.03
N ALA A 160 -20.09 -14.41 -6.02
CA ALA A 160 -19.53 -15.74 -5.85
C ALA A 160 -20.64 -16.76 -5.65
#